data_ef91c15027a69de6df64f48a43b3f536
#
_entry.id   ef91c15027a69de6df64f48a43b3f536
#
_cell.length_a   1.000
_cell.length_b   1.000
_cell.length_c   1.000
_cell.angle_alpha   90.00
_cell.angle_beta   90.00
_cell.angle_gamma   90.00
#
_symmetry.space_group_name_H-M   'P 1'
#
loop_
_entity.id
_entity.type
_entity.pdbx_description
1 polymer ?
#
loop_
_entity_poly.entity_id
_entity_poly.type
_entity_poly.pdbx_seq_one_letter_code
_entity_poly.pdbx_strand_id
1 'polypeptide(L)'
;MKYETVIGLEVHIELLTETKIFCSCPTKFGGEPNTHVCPVCLGLPGTLPTLNRKAVELSVRAGLAAGCGIAPVSRFDRKNYFYPDLPKAYQISQLYLPLCQNGSVTLDSGKTVRIKEMHMEEDAGKLMHSPDLNRTLIDCNRCGVPLLEIVSEPDMNSAEEAVEYLEKLRELMRFSGVSDCRMQEGSLRADINLSVRPQGESKLGTRTEMKNLNSFRAAERAIKSESERQIRLIERGEKIIQETRRWDDGAGVSFPMRSKEDTSDYKYFPEPDIPPVAISPEEVERIRANMPELPQAKRRRWQEKYKLSKADTDTLMSSPFTAELFDRTTAVCGSARDAAAWINVELPAVLRGAGMSIEDANFDPDSLGRLINMLSSGEINRGTAKKVFAKVVTENAEPAEYVRKNGLGLLTDTAAIEDAVRRVLAENEKSVSQYRDGKTQAFQFLIGQCMRALGGKASAATVSEALKKLI
;
A
#
# COMPACT_ATOMS: atom_id res chain seq x y z
N MET A 1 -16.26 6.92 -37.35
CA MET A 1 -15.71 8.13 -36.69
C MET A 1 -14.78 7.64 -35.58
N LYS A 2 -13.69 8.35 -35.26
CA LYS A 2 -12.87 7.98 -34.09
C LYS A 2 -13.44 8.71 -32.87
N TYR A 3 -13.47 8.02 -31.75
CA TYR A 3 -13.97 8.55 -30.49
C TYR A 3 -12.85 8.64 -29.45
N GLU A 4 -13.01 9.54 -28.51
CA GLU A 4 -12.14 9.75 -27.37
C GLU A 4 -12.97 9.58 -26.08
N THR A 5 -12.48 8.76 -25.18
CA THR A 5 -13.04 8.64 -23.82
C THR A 5 -12.46 9.72 -22.93
N VAL A 6 -13.29 10.32 -22.10
CA VAL A 6 -12.90 11.34 -21.12
C VAL A 6 -13.33 10.88 -19.74
N ILE A 7 -12.35 10.78 -18.83
CA ILE A 7 -12.51 10.14 -17.53
C ILE A 7 -12.05 11.08 -16.43
N GLY A 8 -12.90 11.27 -15.43
CA GLY A 8 -12.58 11.84 -14.12
C GLY A 8 -12.90 10.83 -13.01
N LEU A 9 -12.22 10.93 -11.89
CA LEU A 9 -12.36 10.03 -10.75
C LEU A 9 -12.70 10.80 -9.48
N GLU A 10 -13.60 10.23 -8.69
CA GLU A 10 -13.84 10.60 -7.29
C GLU A 10 -13.31 9.45 -6.43
N VAL A 11 -12.30 9.73 -5.63
CA VAL A 11 -11.63 8.70 -4.80
C VAL A 11 -11.79 9.05 -3.34
N HIS A 12 -12.41 8.13 -2.58
CA HIS A 12 -12.59 8.26 -1.15
C HIS A 12 -11.56 7.39 -0.43
N ILE A 13 -10.87 7.97 0.55
CA ILE A 13 -9.94 7.24 1.42
C ILE A 13 -10.28 7.48 2.88
N GLU A 14 -10.29 6.42 3.70
CA GLU A 14 -10.37 6.54 5.15
C GLU A 14 -9.02 7.00 5.70
N LEU A 15 -9.05 8.00 6.59
CA LEU A 15 -7.85 8.54 7.20
C LEU A 15 -7.40 7.69 8.39
N LEU A 16 -6.10 7.49 8.55
CA LEU A 16 -5.49 6.74 9.66
C LEU A 16 -5.56 7.52 10.97
N THR A 17 -6.75 7.62 11.53
CA THR A 17 -7.00 8.19 12.85
C THR A 17 -7.43 7.10 13.84
N GLU A 18 -7.15 7.27 15.11
CA GLU A 18 -7.61 6.34 16.16
C GLU A 18 -9.09 6.52 16.48
N THR A 19 -9.61 7.74 16.26
CA THR A 19 -10.99 8.11 16.57
C THR A 19 -11.68 8.72 15.37
N LYS A 20 -13.00 8.68 15.35
CA LYS A 20 -13.87 9.25 14.32
C LYS A 20 -13.66 10.76 14.17
N ILE A 21 -14.19 11.31 13.06
CA ILE A 21 -13.95 12.72 12.70
C ILE A 21 -14.58 13.70 13.69
N PHE A 22 -15.71 13.34 14.30
CA PHE A 22 -16.48 14.25 15.17
C PHE A 22 -16.78 13.70 16.57
N CYS A 23 -16.22 12.53 16.94
CA CYS A 23 -16.36 11.94 18.28
C CYS A 23 -15.17 11.03 18.63
N SER A 24 -15.15 10.51 19.87
CA SER A 24 -14.08 9.66 20.39
C SER A 24 -14.26 8.16 20.12
N CYS A 25 -15.26 7.72 19.34
CA CYS A 25 -15.41 6.32 18.98
C CYS A 25 -14.25 5.85 18.12
N PRO A 26 -13.81 4.58 18.27
CA PRO A 26 -12.69 4.06 17.49
C PRO A 26 -13.06 3.88 16.02
N THR A 27 -12.04 3.99 15.15
CA THR A 27 -12.15 3.76 13.72
C THR A 27 -11.76 2.35 13.28
N LYS A 28 -11.33 1.50 14.23
CA LYS A 28 -10.81 0.16 13.95
C LYS A 28 -11.82 -0.70 13.18
N PHE A 29 -11.38 -1.26 12.06
CA PHE A 29 -12.16 -2.19 11.23
C PHE A 29 -12.41 -3.52 11.94
N GLY A 30 -13.55 -4.20 11.63
CA GLY A 30 -13.83 -5.57 12.06
C GLY A 30 -14.43 -5.71 13.48
N GLY A 31 -14.90 -4.62 14.10
CA GLY A 31 -15.68 -4.70 15.35
C GLY A 31 -17.06 -5.31 15.14
N GLU A 32 -17.64 -5.90 16.23
CA GLU A 32 -19.02 -6.36 16.21
C GLU A 32 -19.97 -5.21 15.80
N PRO A 33 -21.03 -5.47 15.03
CA PRO A 33 -21.91 -4.43 14.52
C PRO A 33 -22.46 -3.53 15.63
N ASN A 34 -22.43 -2.22 15.39
CA ASN A 34 -22.93 -1.18 16.30
C ASN A 34 -22.27 -1.13 17.69
N THR A 35 -21.01 -1.58 17.81
CA THR A 35 -20.24 -1.46 19.06
C THR A 35 -19.32 -0.24 19.09
N HIS A 36 -18.97 0.32 17.93
CA HIS A 36 -18.16 1.53 17.79
C HIS A 36 -19.03 2.76 17.55
N VAL A 37 -20.04 2.96 18.39
CA VAL A 37 -21.02 4.04 18.24
C VAL A 37 -21.24 4.78 19.56
N CYS A 38 -21.62 6.07 19.43
CA CYS A 38 -22.01 6.90 20.56
C CYS A 38 -23.15 7.84 20.13
N PRO A 39 -23.79 8.58 21.07
CA PRO A 39 -24.85 9.51 20.72
C PRO A 39 -24.48 10.52 19.62
N VAL A 40 -23.23 10.95 19.53
CA VAL A 40 -22.78 11.93 18.53
C VAL A 40 -22.81 11.32 17.14
N CYS A 41 -22.11 10.20 16.89
CA CYS A 41 -22.09 9.58 15.54
C CYS A 41 -23.41 8.92 15.15
N LEU A 42 -24.31 8.66 16.11
CA LEU A 42 -25.69 8.24 15.85
C LEU A 42 -26.66 9.43 15.64
N GLY A 43 -26.19 10.65 15.80
CA GLY A 43 -27.00 11.85 15.59
C GLY A 43 -28.16 12.03 16.56
N LEU A 44 -27.99 11.60 17.81
CA LEU A 44 -29.05 11.73 18.82
C LEU A 44 -29.28 13.22 19.17
N PRO A 45 -30.51 13.61 19.46
CA PRO A 45 -30.84 15.01 19.81
C PRO A 45 -30.00 15.57 20.96
N GLY A 46 -29.49 16.80 20.79
CA GLY A 46 -28.68 17.49 21.77
C GLY A 46 -27.19 17.19 21.77
N THR A 47 -26.70 16.34 20.83
CA THR A 47 -25.28 16.08 20.68
C THR A 47 -24.63 17.05 19.70
N LEU A 48 -23.37 17.40 19.96
CA LEU A 48 -22.58 18.31 19.11
C LEU A 48 -21.31 17.61 18.60
N PRO A 49 -20.90 17.85 17.35
CA PRO A 49 -19.67 17.33 16.79
C PRO A 49 -18.44 18.02 17.38
N THR A 50 -17.35 17.29 17.55
CA THR A 50 -16.04 17.83 17.92
C THR A 50 -14.99 17.38 16.91
N LEU A 51 -14.41 18.32 16.18
CA LEU A 51 -13.50 18.03 15.08
C LEU A 51 -12.19 17.35 15.56
N ASN A 52 -11.85 16.23 14.95
CA ASN A 52 -10.59 15.52 15.17
C ASN A 52 -9.45 16.25 14.48
N ARG A 53 -8.54 16.85 15.26
CA ARG A 53 -7.37 17.56 14.73
C ARG A 53 -6.45 16.68 13.89
N LYS A 54 -6.34 15.38 14.19
CA LYS A 54 -5.53 14.43 13.44
C LYS A 54 -6.08 14.22 12.01
N ALA A 55 -7.40 14.22 11.85
CA ALA A 55 -8.01 14.16 10.52
C ALA A 55 -7.63 15.37 9.66
N VAL A 56 -7.64 16.59 10.25
CA VAL A 56 -7.17 17.81 9.56
C VAL A 56 -5.69 17.69 9.18
N GLU A 57 -4.83 17.27 10.11
CA GLU A 57 -3.39 17.09 9.85
C GLU A 57 -3.14 16.11 8.70
N LEU A 58 -3.83 14.95 8.69
CA LEU A 58 -3.68 13.95 7.65
C LEU A 58 -4.19 14.44 6.30
N SER A 59 -5.28 15.21 6.28
CA SER A 59 -5.81 15.81 5.05
C SER A 59 -4.86 16.86 4.47
N VAL A 60 -4.26 17.73 5.31
CA VAL A 60 -3.20 18.65 4.86
C VAL A 60 -1.99 17.88 4.32
N ARG A 61 -1.59 16.80 4.99
CA ARG A 61 -0.49 15.94 4.53
C ARG A 61 -0.79 15.31 3.17
N ALA A 62 -2.01 14.83 2.93
CA ALA A 62 -2.44 14.31 1.63
C ALA A 62 -2.35 15.38 0.54
N GLY A 63 -2.86 16.59 0.83
CA GLY A 63 -2.77 17.71 -0.10
C GLY A 63 -1.33 18.09 -0.43
N LEU A 64 -0.46 18.19 0.58
CA LEU A 64 0.97 18.49 0.38
C LEU A 64 1.67 17.39 -0.44
N ALA A 65 1.34 16.13 -0.20
CA ALA A 65 1.89 15.00 -0.95
C ALA A 65 1.52 15.05 -2.44
N ALA A 66 0.32 15.51 -2.76
CA ALA A 66 -0.18 15.69 -4.13
C ALA A 66 0.12 17.08 -4.73
N GLY A 67 0.86 17.94 -4.02
CA GLY A 67 1.21 19.28 -4.49
C GLY A 67 0.04 20.27 -4.51
N CYS A 68 -1.01 20.03 -3.74
CA CYS A 68 -2.15 20.95 -3.61
C CYS A 68 -1.76 22.24 -2.86
N GLY A 69 -2.46 23.32 -3.20
CA GLY A 69 -2.58 24.48 -2.34
C GLY A 69 -3.46 24.16 -1.13
N ILE A 70 -3.02 24.56 0.07
CA ILE A 70 -3.77 24.38 1.32
C ILE A 70 -4.54 25.67 1.61
N ALA A 71 -5.85 25.56 1.82
CA ALA A 71 -6.68 26.71 2.13
C ALA A 71 -6.34 27.23 3.56
N PRO A 72 -6.09 28.55 3.73
CA PRO A 72 -5.80 29.11 5.06
C PRO A 72 -7.01 29.05 6.00
N VAL A 73 -8.20 29.00 5.42
CA VAL A 73 -9.47 28.77 6.14
C VAL A 73 -10.32 27.81 5.33
N SER A 74 -10.78 26.78 5.98
CA SER A 74 -11.69 25.79 5.43
C SER A 74 -12.95 25.69 6.30
N ARG A 75 -14.07 25.25 5.72
CA ARG A 75 -15.34 25.16 6.43
C ARG A 75 -16.09 23.91 6.03
N PHE A 76 -16.78 23.33 7.00
CA PHE A 76 -17.71 22.23 6.75
C PHE A 76 -19.09 22.75 6.33
N ASP A 77 -19.78 21.95 5.55
CA ASP A 77 -21.15 22.16 5.06
C ASP A 77 -21.98 20.90 5.32
N ARG A 78 -23.30 21.06 5.49
CA ARG A 78 -24.23 19.93 5.56
C ARG A 78 -24.74 19.57 4.19
N LYS A 79 -24.53 18.32 3.77
CA LYS A 79 -25.10 17.68 2.58
C LYS A 79 -26.34 16.91 3.00
N ASN A 80 -27.52 17.46 2.76
CA ASN A 80 -28.76 16.91 3.30
C ASN A 80 -29.36 15.88 2.33
N TYR A 81 -29.50 14.64 2.81
CA TYR A 81 -30.21 13.56 2.11
C TYR A 81 -30.61 12.45 3.10
N PHE A 82 -31.69 11.74 2.77
CA PHE A 82 -32.21 10.67 3.63
C PHE A 82 -31.74 9.33 3.08
N TYR A 83 -30.96 8.61 3.89
CA TYR A 83 -30.61 7.23 3.61
C TYR A 83 -30.46 6.45 4.94
N PRO A 84 -30.79 5.15 4.99
CA PRO A 84 -30.81 4.40 6.25
C PRO A 84 -29.45 4.33 6.98
N ASP A 85 -28.33 4.39 6.26
CA ASP A 85 -26.98 4.39 6.80
C ASP A 85 -26.44 5.77 7.19
N LEU A 86 -27.31 6.79 7.13
CA LEU A 86 -26.98 8.17 7.49
C LEU A 86 -27.86 8.61 8.67
N PRO A 87 -27.49 8.32 9.94
CA PRO A 87 -28.37 8.50 11.10
C PRO A 87 -28.87 9.93 11.32
N LYS A 88 -28.06 10.92 10.93
CA LYS A 88 -28.39 12.36 11.06
C LYS A 88 -29.29 12.88 9.96
N ALA A 89 -29.53 12.11 8.89
CA ALA A 89 -30.18 12.54 7.65
C ALA A 89 -29.39 13.63 6.88
N TYR A 90 -28.15 13.88 7.23
CA TYR A 90 -27.18 14.70 6.50
C TYR A 90 -25.77 14.16 6.70
N GLN A 91 -24.89 14.42 5.75
CA GLN A 91 -23.46 14.19 5.84
C GLN A 91 -22.75 15.52 6.06
N ILE A 92 -21.81 15.57 6.98
CA ILE A 92 -20.92 16.71 7.13
C ILE A 92 -19.77 16.52 6.14
N SER A 93 -19.60 17.48 5.22
CA SER A 93 -18.64 17.49 4.12
C SER A 93 -18.10 18.91 3.88
N GLN A 94 -17.41 19.18 2.79
CA GLN A 94 -16.89 20.51 2.45
C GLN A 94 -17.16 20.80 0.98
N LEU A 95 -18.15 21.64 0.67
CA LEU A 95 -18.48 22.02 -0.70
C LEU A 95 -17.87 23.36 -1.09
N TYR A 96 -18.09 24.39 -0.27
CA TYR A 96 -17.76 25.77 -0.66
C TYR A 96 -16.32 26.17 -0.38
N LEU A 97 -15.71 25.60 0.67
CA LEU A 97 -14.34 25.91 1.10
C LEU A 97 -13.58 24.59 1.38
N PRO A 98 -13.28 23.80 0.33
CA PRO A 98 -12.50 22.57 0.49
C PRO A 98 -11.11 22.88 1.03
N LEU A 99 -10.54 21.92 1.76
CA LEU A 99 -9.26 22.08 2.42
C LEU A 99 -8.09 22.20 1.45
N CYS A 100 -8.09 21.41 0.36
CA CYS A 100 -6.99 21.37 -0.59
C CYS A 100 -7.48 21.54 -2.03
N GLN A 101 -6.71 22.24 -2.87
CA GLN A 101 -7.06 22.50 -4.26
C GLN A 101 -5.85 22.46 -5.19
N ASN A 102 -6.11 22.22 -6.47
CA ASN A 102 -5.13 22.35 -7.56
C ASN A 102 -3.88 21.47 -7.37
N GLY A 103 -4.06 20.20 -7.01
CA GLY A 103 -2.99 19.21 -6.98
C GLY A 103 -2.81 18.47 -8.30
N SER A 104 -1.92 17.48 -8.29
CA SER A 104 -1.73 16.63 -9.48
C SER A 104 -1.03 15.29 -9.15
N VAL A 105 -1.22 14.31 -10.06
CA VAL A 105 -0.46 13.06 -10.11
C VAL A 105 0.11 12.91 -11.51
N THR A 106 1.41 12.66 -11.63
CA THR A 106 2.09 12.45 -12.92
C THR A 106 2.19 10.97 -13.22
N LEU A 107 1.69 10.54 -14.38
CA LEU A 107 1.75 9.18 -14.89
C LEU A 107 3.15 8.84 -15.44
N ASP A 108 3.45 7.57 -15.65
CA ASP A 108 4.74 7.11 -16.20
C ASP A 108 4.99 7.62 -17.63
N SER A 109 3.91 7.90 -18.37
CA SER A 109 3.98 8.55 -19.69
C SER A 109 4.46 10.02 -19.64
N GLY A 110 4.53 10.62 -18.44
CA GLY A 110 4.78 12.05 -18.24
C GLY A 110 3.50 12.90 -18.27
N LYS A 111 2.34 12.32 -18.57
CA LYS A 111 1.05 13.00 -18.52
C LYS A 111 0.71 13.34 -17.09
N THR A 112 0.27 14.58 -16.85
CA THR A 112 -0.18 15.04 -15.54
C THR A 112 -1.69 15.01 -15.47
N VAL A 113 -2.24 14.27 -14.49
CA VAL A 113 -3.66 14.27 -14.13
C VAL A 113 -3.84 15.25 -12.98
N ARG A 114 -4.63 16.28 -13.20
CA ARG A 114 -4.89 17.33 -12.20
C ARG A 114 -5.88 16.81 -11.16
N ILE A 115 -5.67 17.24 -9.93
CA ILE A 115 -6.61 17.08 -8.82
C ILE A 115 -7.29 18.43 -8.64
N LYS A 116 -8.60 18.47 -8.84
CA LYS A 116 -9.40 19.68 -8.66
C LYS A 116 -9.39 20.11 -7.20
N GLU A 117 -9.74 19.17 -6.32
CA GLU A 117 -9.87 19.42 -4.88
C GLU A 117 -9.73 18.14 -4.07
N MET A 118 -9.40 18.29 -2.79
CA MET A 118 -9.56 17.29 -1.76
C MET A 118 -10.30 17.92 -0.59
N HIS A 119 -11.31 17.23 -0.11
CA HIS A 119 -12.12 17.71 0.99
C HIS A 119 -12.42 16.61 2.02
N MET A 120 -12.56 17.03 3.27
CA MET A 120 -12.90 16.13 4.37
C MET A 120 -14.40 15.91 4.43
N GLU A 121 -14.78 14.68 4.76
CA GLU A 121 -16.15 14.31 5.06
C GLU A 121 -16.22 13.17 6.07
N GLU A 122 -17.40 12.86 6.56
CA GLU A 122 -17.65 11.69 7.38
C GLU A 122 -18.18 10.53 6.54
N ASP A 123 -17.76 9.31 6.85
CA ASP A 123 -18.31 8.12 6.20
C ASP A 123 -19.72 7.79 6.72
N ALA A 124 -20.52 7.15 5.87
CA ALA A 124 -21.82 6.59 6.20
C ALA A 124 -21.69 5.19 6.82
N GLY A 125 -22.78 4.65 7.39
CA GLY A 125 -22.85 3.28 7.86
C GLY A 125 -22.78 2.25 6.75
N LYS A 126 -22.99 1.00 7.12
CA LYS A 126 -23.02 -0.13 6.19
C LYS A 126 -24.39 -0.77 6.18
N LEU A 127 -24.97 -0.94 4.98
CA LEU A 127 -26.21 -1.69 4.78
C LEU A 127 -25.86 -3.15 4.48
N MET A 128 -26.45 -4.05 5.26
CA MET A 128 -26.31 -5.49 5.09
C MET A 128 -27.68 -6.07 4.70
N HIS A 129 -27.84 -6.40 3.43
CA HIS A 129 -29.07 -7.03 2.93
C HIS A 129 -29.05 -8.52 3.28
N SER A 130 -30.06 -8.96 4.00
CA SER A 130 -30.28 -10.38 4.33
C SER A 130 -31.48 -10.89 3.56
N PRO A 131 -31.27 -11.59 2.43
CA PRO A 131 -32.36 -12.15 1.62
C PRO A 131 -33.24 -13.13 2.41
N ASP A 132 -32.62 -13.95 3.28
CA ASP A 132 -33.30 -14.97 4.07
C ASP A 132 -34.28 -14.36 5.08
N LEU A 133 -33.98 -13.18 5.59
CA LEU A 133 -34.82 -12.48 6.56
C LEU A 133 -35.74 -11.42 5.92
N ASN A 134 -35.60 -11.20 4.60
CA ASN A 134 -36.23 -10.10 3.87
C ASN A 134 -36.07 -8.74 4.61
N ARG A 135 -34.86 -8.48 5.13
CA ARG A 135 -34.51 -7.30 5.94
C ARG A 135 -33.18 -6.71 5.51
N THR A 136 -33.04 -5.43 5.73
CA THR A 136 -31.74 -4.74 5.67
C THR A 136 -31.32 -4.36 7.07
N LEU A 137 -30.18 -4.85 7.50
CA LEU A 137 -29.54 -4.50 8.76
C LEU A 137 -28.63 -3.29 8.55
N ILE A 138 -28.51 -2.45 9.55
CA ILE A 138 -27.70 -1.24 9.51
C ILE A 138 -26.59 -1.37 10.54
N ASP A 139 -25.33 -1.28 10.10
CA ASP A 139 -24.17 -1.20 10.97
C ASP A 139 -23.59 0.21 10.91
N CYS A 140 -23.68 0.92 12.05
CA CYS A 140 -23.21 2.30 12.20
C CYS A 140 -21.75 2.39 12.70
N ASN A 141 -21.01 1.29 12.79
CA ASN A 141 -19.60 1.32 13.21
C ASN A 141 -18.77 2.26 12.32
N ARG A 142 -19.08 2.32 11.03
CA ARG A 142 -18.38 3.19 10.08
C ARG A 142 -18.90 4.63 10.07
N CYS A 143 -20.13 4.91 10.56
CA CYS A 143 -20.67 6.28 10.61
C CYS A 143 -19.70 7.21 11.32
N GLY A 144 -19.26 8.27 10.62
CA GLY A 144 -18.34 9.26 11.17
C GLY A 144 -16.86 8.87 11.13
N VAL A 145 -16.47 7.78 10.47
CA VAL A 145 -15.07 7.51 10.15
C VAL A 145 -14.57 8.63 9.24
N PRO A 146 -13.39 9.24 9.51
CA PRO A 146 -12.89 10.35 8.70
C PRO A 146 -12.57 9.91 7.29
N LEU A 147 -13.18 10.55 6.30
CA LEU A 147 -12.89 10.39 4.88
C LEU A 147 -12.21 11.63 4.31
N LEU A 148 -11.39 11.40 3.31
CA LEU A 148 -10.92 12.40 2.36
C LEU A 148 -11.42 12.01 0.98
N GLU A 149 -12.24 12.85 0.37
CA GLU A 149 -12.64 12.72 -1.03
C GLU A 149 -11.65 13.50 -1.90
N ILE A 150 -11.14 12.84 -2.93
CA ILE A 150 -10.14 13.35 -3.88
C ILE A 150 -10.79 13.36 -5.25
N VAL A 151 -11.02 14.55 -5.80
CA VAL A 151 -11.70 14.75 -7.08
C VAL A 151 -10.68 15.12 -8.15
N SER A 152 -10.55 14.30 -9.18
CA SER A 152 -9.68 14.62 -10.31
C SER A 152 -10.40 15.51 -11.34
N GLU A 153 -9.62 16.24 -12.14
CA GLU A 153 -10.11 16.77 -13.41
C GLU A 153 -10.27 15.62 -14.42
N PRO A 154 -11.09 15.78 -15.47
CA PRO A 154 -11.33 14.76 -16.49
C PRO A 154 -10.19 14.70 -17.53
N ASP A 155 -8.97 14.49 -17.04
CA ASP A 155 -7.76 14.53 -17.86
C ASP A 155 -7.37 13.15 -18.43
N MET A 156 -7.98 12.06 -17.95
CA MET A 156 -7.65 10.70 -18.38
C MET A 156 -8.46 10.29 -19.60
N ASN A 157 -7.84 9.54 -20.51
CA ASN A 157 -8.44 9.16 -21.79
C ASN A 157 -8.48 7.64 -22.04
N SER A 158 -7.93 6.84 -21.15
CA SER A 158 -7.97 5.39 -21.24
C SER A 158 -8.17 4.72 -19.89
N ALA A 159 -8.57 3.46 -19.90
CA ALA A 159 -8.70 2.66 -18.69
C ALA A 159 -7.35 2.45 -18.01
N GLU A 160 -6.29 2.31 -18.80
CA GLU A 160 -4.92 2.13 -18.33
C GLU A 160 -4.44 3.38 -17.56
N GLU A 161 -4.70 4.58 -18.10
CA GLU A 161 -4.38 5.85 -17.41
C GLU A 161 -5.14 5.99 -16.09
N ALA A 162 -6.41 5.59 -16.07
CA ALA A 162 -7.24 5.66 -14.86
C ALA A 162 -6.75 4.69 -13.77
N VAL A 163 -6.37 3.48 -14.16
CA VAL A 163 -5.80 2.48 -13.23
C VAL A 163 -4.43 2.96 -12.71
N GLU A 164 -3.56 3.44 -13.59
CA GLU A 164 -2.26 3.97 -13.19
C GLU A 164 -2.40 5.15 -12.22
N TYR A 165 -3.34 6.06 -12.47
CA TYR A 165 -3.65 7.16 -11.55
C TYR A 165 -4.06 6.64 -10.17
N LEU A 166 -4.97 5.66 -10.11
CA LEU A 166 -5.43 5.05 -8.86
C LEU A 166 -4.28 4.36 -8.11
N GLU A 167 -3.40 3.64 -8.81
CA GLU A 167 -2.24 2.98 -8.22
C GLU A 167 -1.25 3.99 -7.63
N LYS A 168 -0.93 5.05 -8.38
CA LYS A 168 -0.03 6.12 -7.93
C LYS A 168 -0.62 6.92 -6.77
N LEU A 169 -1.93 7.24 -6.82
CA LEU A 169 -2.61 7.92 -5.72
C LEU A 169 -2.61 7.05 -4.46
N ARG A 170 -2.95 5.76 -4.58
CA ARG A 170 -2.88 4.81 -3.47
C ARG A 170 -1.48 4.74 -2.87
N GLU A 171 -0.46 4.62 -3.69
CA GLU A 171 0.93 4.61 -3.23
C GLU A 171 1.27 5.90 -2.48
N LEU A 172 0.92 7.05 -3.05
CA LEU A 172 1.17 8.37 -2.46
C LEU A 172 0.53 8.48 -1.06
N MET A 173 -0.74 8.07 -0.90
CA MET A 173 -1.47 8.14 0.36
C MET A 173 -0.92 7.16 1.40
N ARG A 174 -0.53 5.95 0.99
CA ARG A 174 0.10 4.96 1.89
C ARG A 174 1.47 5.44 2.37
N PHE A 175 2.33 5.88 1.48
CA PHE A 175 3.69 6.32 1.83
C PHE A 175 3.74 7.63 2.61
N SER A 176 2.74 8.49 2.44
CA SER A 176 2.60 9.69 3.27
C SER A 176 1.98 9.38 4.65
N GLY A 177 1.58 8.14 4.92
CA GLY A 177 0.97 7.72 6.19
C GLY A 177 -0.41 8.33 6.43
N VAL A 178 -1.15 8.61 5.36
CA VAL A 178 -2.49 9.21 5.41
C VAL A 178 -3.58 8.14 5.50
N SER A 179 -3.47 7.07 4.71
CA SER A 179 -4.44 5.98 4.62
C SER A 179 -3.73 4.65 4.34
N ASP A 180 -4.33 3.53 4.73
CA ASP A 180 -3.88 2.19 4.33
C ASP A 180 -4.38 1.79 2.93
N CYS A 181 -5.42 2.48 2.43
CA CYS A 181 -5.97 2.33 1.08
C CYS A 181 -6.30 0.88 0.71
N ARG A 182 -7.02 0.16 1.57
CA ARG A 182 -7.46 -1.22 1.35
C ARG A 182 -8.86 -1.27 0.75
N MET A 183 -8.97 -1.58 -0.54
CA MET A 183 -10.28 -1.66 -1.21
C MET A 183 -11.17 -2.75 -0.60
N GLN A 184 -10.60 -3.87 -0.15
CA GLN A 184 -11.33 -5.00 0.42
C GLN A 184 -12.02 -4.64 1.75
N GLU A 185 -11.41 -3.73 2.52
CA GLU A 185 -11.95 -3.23 3.78
C GLU A 185 -12.80 -1.97 3.58
N GLY A 186 -12.79 -1.39 2.36
CA GLY A 186 -13.53 -0.19 2.00
C GLY A 186 -12.83 1.12 2.36
N SER A 187 -11.57 1.05 2.84
CA SER A 187 -10.78 2.25 3.14
C SER A 187 -10.21 2.95 1.90
N LEU A 188 -10.41 2.38 0.70
CA LEU A 188 -10.28 3.05 -0.59
C LEU A 188 -11.45 2.66 -1.47
N ARG A 189 -12.16 3.67 -1.99
CA ARG A 189 -13.26 3.51 -2.95
C ARG A 189 -13.05 4.48 -4.10
N ALA A 190 -13.49 4.12 -5.29
CA ALA A 190 -13.39 4.98 -6.47
C ALA A 190 -14.69 4.93 -7.26
N ASP A 191 -15.20 6.09 -7.61
CA ASP A 191 -16.30 6.28 -8.54
C ASP A 191 -15.74 6.89 -9.83
N ILE A 192 -16.20 6.39 -10.98
CA ILE A 192 -15.68 6.80 -12.29
C ILE A 192 -16.72 7.64 -13.00
N ASN A 193 -16.35 8.86 -13.33
CA ASN A 193 -17.12 9.73 -14.20
C ASN A 193 -16.57 9.61 -15.63
N LEU A 194 -17.39 9.11 -16.55
CA LEU A 194 -16.96 8.81 -17.91
C LEU A 194 -17.91 9.42 -18.94
N SER A 195 -17.35 9.99 -20.00
CA SER A 195 -18.08 10.38 -21.21
C SER A 195 -17.27 10.06 -22.45
N VAL A 196 -17.93 9.99 -23.61
CA VAL A 196 -17.30 9.78 -24.91
C VAL A 196 -17.63 10.95 -25.82
N ARG A 197 -16.64 11.42 -26.59
CA ARG A 197 -16.80 12.46 -27.59
C ARG A 197 -16.08 12.10 -28.90
N PRO A 198 -16.46 12.68 -30.04
CA PRO A 198 -15.66 12.57 -31.28
C PRO A 198 -14.23 13.11 -31.06
N GLN A 199 -13.25 12.42 -31.60
CA GLN A 199 -11.84 12.80 -31.43
C GLN A 199 -11.59 14.21 -31.99
N GLY A 200 -10.99 15.09 -31.17
CA GLY A 200 -10.66 16.45 -31.52
C GLY A 200 -11.74 17.48 -31.17
N GLU A 201 -12.90 17.07 -30.68
CA GLU A 201 -13.91 17.99 -30.14
C GLU A 201 -13.55 18.43 -28.71
N SER A 202 -13.74 19.74 -28.43
CA SER A 202 -13.50 20.28 -27.08
C SER A 202 -14.67 20.06 -26.13
N LYS A 203 -15.90 19.95 -26.68
CA LYS A 203 -17.13 19.77 -25.87
C LYS A 203 -17.19 18.37 -25.30
N LEU A 204 -17.38 18.26 -23.99
CA LEU A 204 -17.56 16.98 -23.31
C LEU A 204 -18.87 16.31 -23.72
N GLY A 205 -18.85 14.98 -23.80
CA GLY A 205 -20.06 14.18 -23.98
C GLY A 205 -20.90 14.10 -22.70
N THR A 206 -22.04 13.41 -22.78
CA THR A 206 -22.90 13.18 -21.61
C THR A 206 -22.22 12.20 -20.65
N ARG A 207 -22.06 12.62 -19.40
CA ARG A 207 -21.38 11.88 -18.35
C ARG A 207 -22.25 10.77 -17.77
N THR A 208 -21.67 9.59 -17.56
CA THR A 208 -22.20 8.55 -16.67
C THR A 208 -21.26 8.35 -15.50
N GLU A 209 -21.82 8.05 -14.34
CA GLU A 209 -21.09 7.75 -13.11
C GLU A 209 -21.12 6.23 -12.86
N MET A 210 -19.95 5.60 -12.74
CA MET A 210 -19.82 4.17 -12.51
C MET A 210 -19.47 3.91 -11.05
N LYS A 211 -20.29 3.08 -10.37
CA LYS A 211 -20.12 2.71 -8.95
C LYS A 211 -19.93 1.20 -8.78
N ASN A 212 -19.61 0.79 -7.54
CA ASN A 212 -19.42 -0.60 -7.14
C ASN A 212 -18.17 -1.24 -7.77
N LEU A 213 -17.07 -0.53 -7.74
CA LEU A 213 -15.78 -0.95 -8.29
C LEU A 213 -14.89 -1.50 -7.15
N ASN A 214 -14.84 -2.82 -7.01
CA ASN A 214 -14.20 -3.47 -5.86
C ASN A 214 -12.72 -3.83 -6.10
N SER A 215 -12.17 -3.48 -7.25
CA SER A 215 -10.75 -3.67 -7.59
C SER A 215 -10.36 -2.77 -8.76
N PHE A 216 -9.06 -2.50 -8.92
CA PHE A 216 -8.56 -1.75 -10.08
C PHE A 216 -8.83 -2.48 -11.41
N ARG A 217 -8.82 -3.83 -11.40
CA ARG A 217 -9.22 -4.62 -12.57
C ARG A 217 -10.71 -4.47 -12.90
N ALA A 218 -11.57 -4.35 -11.89
CA ALA A 218 -12.99 -4.07 -12.10
C ALA A 218 -13.18 -2.67 -12.68
N ALA A 219 -12.44 -1.68 -12.20
CA ALA A 219 -12.43 -0.33 -12.76
C ALA A 219 -12.02 -0.31 -14.24
N GLU A 220 -10.96 -1.01 -14.60
CA GLU A 220 -10.49 -1.15 -15.98
C GLU A 220 -11.57 -1.73 -16.89
N ARG A 221 -12.18 -2.85 -16.48
CA ARG A 221 -13.25 -3.50 -17.26
C ARG A 221 -14.49 -2.62 -17.38
N ALA A 222 -14.87 -1.95 -16.30
CA ALA A 222 -16.01 -1.05 -16.28
C ALA A 222 -15.82 0.12 -17.25
N ILE A 223 -14.65 0.76 -17.27
CA ILE A 223 -14.31 1.83 -18.20
C ILE A 223 -14.40 1.34 -19.64
N LYS A 224 -13.78 0.22 -19.98
CA LYS A 224 -13.79 -0.34 -21.33
C LYS A 224 -15.24 -0.66 -21.79
N SER A 225 -15.99 -1.36 -20.96
CA SER A 225 -17.38 -1.73 -21.24
C SER A 225 -18.29 -0.51 -21.43
N GLU A 226 -18.16 0.50 -20.55
CA GLU A 226 -19.00 1.70 -20.63
C GLU A 226 -18.63 2.60 -21.81
N SER A 227 -17.33 2.74 -22.11
CA SER A 227 -16.87 3.47 -23.30
C SER A 227 -17.45 2.85 -24.58
N GLU A 228 -17.39 1.53 -24.72
CA GLU A 228 -17.96 0.81 -25.85
C GLU A 228 -19.49 0.94 -25.90
N ARG A 229 -20.17 0.91 -24.75
CA ARG A 229 -21.62 1.11 -24.70
C ARG A 229 -21.98 2.49 -25.23
N GLN A 230 -21.32 3.54 -24.76
CA GLN A 230 -21.58 4.91 -25.21
C GLN A 230 -21.29 5.11 -26.70
N ILE A 231 -20.16 4.57 -27.20
CA ILE A 231 -19.82 4.62 -28.63
C ILE A 231 -20.94 3.97 -29.47
N ARG A 232 -21.38 2.75 -29.08
CA ARG A 232 -22.48 2.05 -29.80
C ARG A 232 -23.77 2.85 -29.84
N LEU A 233 -24.14 3.53 -28.75
CA LEU A 233 -25.32 4.39 -28.70
C LEU A 233 -25.18 5.60 -29.65
N ILE A 234 -24.04 6.28 -29.61
CA ILE A 234 -23.75 7.43 -30.50
C ILE A 234 -23.82 7.00 -31.97
N GLU A 235 -23.22 5.86 -32.33
CA GLU A 235 -23.23 5.34 -33.70
C GLU A 235 -24.62 4.96 -34.22
N ARG A 236 -25.54 4.60 -33.31
CA ARG A 236 -26.95 4.35 -33.62
C ARG A 236 -27.82 5.62 -33.64
N GLY A 237 -27.23 6.77 -33.33
CA GLY A 237 -27.99 8.03 -33.21
C GLY A 237 -28.85 8.11 -31.95
N GLU A 238 -28.58 7.22 -30.97
CA GLU A 238 -29.27 7.21 -29.68
C GLU A 238 -28.62 8.21 -28.70
N LYS A 239 -29.42 8.78 -27.81
CA LYS A 239 -28.93 9.73 -26.80
C LYS A 239 -28.39 8.98 -25.59
N ILE A 240 -27.22 9.42 -25.09
CA ILE A 240 -26.71 9.00 -23.78
C ILE A 240 -27.46 9.79 -22.71
N ILE A 241 -27.94 9.09 -21.68
CA ILE A 241 -28.62 9.68 -20.51
C ILE A 241 -27.57 9.86 -19.41
N GLN A 242 -27.64 11.01 -18.73
CA GLN A 242 -26.80 11.27 -17.55
C GLN A 242 -27.36 10.47 -16.36
N GLU A 243 -26.67 9.40 -15.99
CA GLU A 243 -27.14 8.45 -14.97
C GLU A 243 -25.98 7.90 -14.13
N THR A 244 -26.32 7.39 -12.94
CA THR A 244 -25.43 6.56 -12.13
C THR A 244 -25.67 5.08 -12.48
N ARG A 245 -24.60 4.34 -12.73
CA ARG A 245 -24.63 2.93 -13.12
C ARG A 245 -23.81 2.09 -12.15
N ARG A 246 -24.35 0.93 -11.76
CA ARG A 246 -23.67 -0.08 -10.95
C ARG A 246 -22.94 -1.07 -11.85
N TRP A 247 -21.67 -1.26 -11.63
CA TRP A 247 -20.90 -2.32 -12.27
C TRP A 247 -21.22 -3.68 -11.66
N ASP A 248 -21.44 -4.68 -12.49
CA ASP A 248 -21.54 -6.09 -12.13
C ASP A 248 -20.32 -6.81 -12.74
N ASP A 249 -19.37 -7.14 -11.87
CA ASP A 249 -18.10 -7.71 -12.29
C ASP A 249 -18.23 -9.15 -12.80
N GLY A 250 -19.20 -9.91 -12.30
CA GLY A 250 -19.51 -11.26 -12.73
C GLY A 250 -20.16 -11.30 -14.11
N ALA A 251 -21.07 -10.37 -14.38
CA ALA A 251 -21.74 -10.25 -15.68
C ALA A 251 -20.92 -9.45 -16.70
N GLY A 252 -19.95 -8.65 -16.27
CA GLY A 252 -19.13 -7.80 -17.15
C GLY A 252 -19.90 -6.64 -17.79
N VAL A 253 -20.98 -6.19 -17.15
CA VAL A 253 -21.86 -5.12 -17.64
C VAL A 253 -22.28 -4.17 -16.53
N SER A 254 -22.74 -2.99 -16.89
CA SER A 254 -23.29 -2.02 -15.96
C SER A 254 -24.81 -1.93 -16.07
N PHE A 255 -25.48 -1.69 -14.93
CA PHE A 255 -26.91 -1.49 -14.85
C PHE A 255 -27.23 -0.08 -14.33
N PRO A 256 -28.26 0.61 -14.88
CA PRO A 256 -28.69 1.88 -14.36
C PRO A 256 -29.21 1.72 -12.93
N MET A 257 -28.82 2.63 -12.04
CA MET A 257 -29.33 2.70 -10.66
C MET A 257 -30.44 3.75 -10.54
N ARG A 258 -30.16 4.96 -10.99
CA ARG A 258 -31.09 6.10 -11.00
C ARG A 258 -30.70 7.07 -12.11
N SER A 259 -31.66 7.77 -12.67
CA SER A 259 -31.41 8.90 -13.56
C SER A 259 -31.17 10.16 -12.74
N LYS A 260 -30.41 11.12 -13.28
CA LYS A 260 -30.18 12.42 -12.61
C LYS A 260 -31.37 13.39 -12.69
N GLU A 261 -32.44 13.03 -13.33
CA GLU A 261 -33.71 13.78 -13.22
C GLU A 261 -34.25 13.78 -11.78
N ASP A 262 -33.87 12.75 -11.00
CA ASP A 262 -34.12 12.64 -9.54
C ASP A 262 -32.99 13.20 -8.67
N THR A 263 -32.04 13.98 -9.23
CA THR A 263 -31.00 14.62 -8.41
C THR A 263 -31.66 15.59 -7.45
N SER A 264 -31.94 15.10 -6.25
CA SER A 264 -32.34 15.92 -5.14
C SER A 264 -31.28 17.01 -4.97
N ASP A 265 -31.73 18.25 -4.96
CA ASP A 265 -30.96 19.36 -4.43
C ASP A 265 -30.59 18.97 -2.98
N TYR A 266 -29.31 18.67 -2.73
CA TYR A 266 -28.83 18.34 -1.39
C TYR A 266 -28.97 19.48 -0.39
N LYS A 267 -29.48 20.63 -0.80
CA LYS A 267 -29.72 21.81 0.04
C LYS A 267 -28.55 22.09 0.97
N TYR A 268 -27.36 22.19 0.38
CA TYR A 268 -26.16 22.50 1.12
C TYR A 268 -26.29 23.82 1.88
N PHE A 269 -25.84 23.83 3.12
CA PHE A 269 -25.62 25.02 3.91
C PHE A 269 -24.45 24.81 4.88
N PRO A 270 -23.82 25.92 5.37
CA PRO A 270 -22.71 25.82 6.30
C PRO A 270 -23.08 25.03 7.56
N GLU A 271 -22.17 24.11 7.99
CA GLU A 271 -22.32 23.39 9.25
C GLU A 271 -22.22 24.38 10.43
N PRO A 272 -23.31 24.60 11.20
CA PRO A 272 -23.32 25.62 12.23
C PRO A 272 -22.59 25.25 13.50
N ASP A 273 -22.42 23.94 13.77
CA ASP A 273 -21.88 23.42 15.03
C ASP A 273 -20.35 23.23 15.01
N ILE A 274 -19.75 23.40 13.82
CA ILE A 274 -18.28 23.31 13.65
C ILE A 274 -17.74 24.66 13.19
N PRO A 275 -16.89 25.33 13.99
CA PRO A 275 -16.30 26.60 13.56
C PRO A 275 -15.39 26.40 12.33
N PRO A 276 -15.15 27.45 11.53
CA PRO A 276 -14.19 27.39 10.44
C PRO A 276 -12.82 26.91 10.92
N VAL A 277 -12.19 26.07 10.11
CA VAL A 277 -10.87 25.50 10.39
C VAL A 277 -9.82 26.46 9.83
N ALA A 278 -9.13 27.17 10.71
CA ALA A 278 -7.99 28.00 10.33
C ALA A 278 -6.69 27.17 10.37
N ILE A 279 -5.92 27.26 9.30
CA ILE A 279 -4.63 26.56 9.16
C ILE A 279 -3.58 27.61 8.85
N SER A 280 -2.66 27.84 9.79
CA SER A 280 -1.61 28.83 9.60
C SER A 280 -0.51 28.33 8.67
N PRO A 281 0.23 29.24 7.99
CA PRO A 281 1.41 28.86 7.21
C PRO A 281 2.44 28.07 8.03
N GLU A 282 2.63 28.42 9.29
CA GLU A 282 3.55 27.74 10.20
C GLU A 282 3.11 26.30 10.49
N GLU A 283 1.80 26.06 10.60
CA GLU A 283 1.26 24.70 10.77
C GLU A 283 1.45 23.87 9.50
N VAL A 284 1.25 24.45 8.32
CA VAL A 284 1.53 23.80 7.03
C VAL A 284 2.99 23.40 6.94
N GLU A 285 3.93 24.32 7.25
CA GLU A 285 5.37 24.04 7.20
C GLU A 285 5.79 23.01 8.27
N ARG A 286 5.20 23.03 9.46
CA ARG A 286 5.43 22.00 10.47
C ARG A 286 5.00 20.61 9.96
N ILE A 287 3.85 20.50 9.30
CA ILE A 287 3.38 19.25 8.71
C ILE A 287 4.32 18.82 7.58
N ARG A 288 4.70 19.73 6.69
CA ARG A 288 5.64 19.49 5.58
C ARG A 288 6.98 18.97 6.07
N ALA A 289 7.56 19.58 7.08
CA ALA A 289 8.85 19.19 7.65
C ALA A 289 8.83 17.78 8.30
N ASN A 290 7.64 17.30 8.71
CA ASN A 290 7.46 15.99 9.31
C ASN A 290 6.88 14.95 8.33
N MET A 291 6.81 15.26 7.03
CA MET A 291 6.38 14.29 6.03
C MET A 291 7.46 13.24 5.78
N PRO A 292 7.08 11.99 5.61
CA PRO A 292 7.99 10.97 5.10
C PRO A 292 8.43 11.30 3.67
N GLU A 293 9.56 10.75 3.27
CA GLU A 293 10.04 10.86 1.88
C GLU A 293 9.01 10.25 0.92
N LEU A 294 8.58 11.05 -0.06
CA LEU A 294 7.57 10.64 -1.02
C LEU A 294 8.09 9.57 -2.01
N PRO A 295 7.20 8.71 -2.56
CA PRO A 295 7.59 7.57 -3.38
C PRO A 295 8.53 7.88 -4.52
N GLN A 296 8.27 8.93 -5.30
CA GLN A 296 9.11 9.32 -6.43
C GLN A 296 10.52 9.77 -6.02
N ALA A 297 10.63 10.55 -4.93
CA ALA A 297 11.92 10.99 -4.39
C ALA A 297 12.73 9.77 -3.89
N LYS A 298 12.07 8.84 -3.18
CA LYS A 298 12.66 7.61 -2.67
C LYS A 298 13.17 6.72 -3.81
N ARG A 299 12.37 6.49 -4.86
CA ARG A 299 12.80 5.76 -6.06
C ARG A 299 14.02 6.39 -6.72
N ARG A 300 13.99 7.70 -6.95
CA ARG A 300 15.12 8.43 -7.53
C ARG A 300 16.37 8.28 -6.68
N ARG A 301 16.27 8.50 -5.37
CA ARG A 301 17.38 8.33 -4.43
C ARG A 301 18.00 6.94 -4.50
N TRP A 302 17.19 5.88 -4.52
CA TRP A 302 17.72 4.51 -4.57
C TRP A 302 18.37 4.18 -5.92
N GLN A 303 17.80 4.63 -7.02
CA GLN A 303 18.38 4.43 -8.36
C GLN A 303 19.69 5.22 -8.54
N GLU A 304 19.73 6.45 -8.10
CA GLU A 304 20.92 7.31 -8.23
C GLU A 304 22.04 6.89 -7.27
N LYS A 305 21.72 6.71 -5.99
CA LYS A 305 22.71 6.43 -4.93
C LYS A 305 23.17 4.98 -4.93
N TYR A 306 22.24 4.04 -5.06
CA TYR A 306 22.53 2.61 -4.91
C TYR A 306 22.55 1.85 -6.23
N LYS A 307 22.24 2.52 -7.35
CA LYS A 307 22.20 1.92 -8.70
C LYS A 307 21.28 0.70 -8.79
N LEU A 308 20.17 0.71 -8.03
CA LEU A 308 19.17 -0.34 -8.11
C LEU A 308 18.48 -0.33 -9.47
N SER A 309 18.12 -1.52 -9.95
CA SER A 309 17.27 -1.66 -11.13
C SER A 309 15.85 -1.13 -10.88
N LYS A 310 15.12 -0.77 -11.94
CA LYS A 310 13.71 -0.40 -11.81
C LYS A 310 12.91 -1.53 -11.15
N ALA A 311 13.12 -2.79 -11.59
CA ALA A 311 12.40 -3.95 -11.06
C ALA A 311 12.65 -4.17 -9.57
N ASP A 312 13.91 -4.09 -9.11
CA ASP A 312 14.23 -4.21 -7.68
C ASP A 312 13.59 -3.08 -6.88
N THR A 313 13.67 -1.85 -7.41
CA THR A 313 13.08 -0.66 -6.78
C THR A 313 11.55 -0.81 -6.65
N ASP A 314 10.86 -1.24 -7.71
CA ASP A 314 9.41 -1.41 -7.69
C ASP A 314 8.96 -2.50 -6.69
N THR A 315 9.74 -3.58 -6.57
CA THR A 315 9.48 -4.62 -5.56
C THR A 315 9.65 -4.10 -4.14
N LEU A 316 10.72 -3.36 -3.87
CA LEU A 316 10.97 -2.72 -2.56
C LEU A 316 9.91 -1.66 -2.21
N MET A 317 9.34 -1.00 -3.22
CA MET A 317 8.27 -0.01 -3.08
C MET A 317 6.87 -0.61 -2.97
N SER A 318 6.72 -1.93 -2.92
CA SER A 318 5.40 -2.60 -2.81
C SER A 318 4.62 -2.24 -1.54
N SER A 319 5.32 -1.87 -0.47
CA SER A 319 4.72 -1.36 0.76
C SER A 319 5.63 -0.37 1.48
N PRO A 320 5.07 0.53 2.32
CA PRO A 320 5.88 1.39 3.19
C PRO A 320 6.82 0.59 4.10
N PHE A 321 6.38 -0.56 4.60
CA PHE A 321 7.19 -1.44 5.45
C PHE A 321 8.42 -1.98 4.72
N THR A 322 8.26 -2.52 3.50
CA THR A 322 9.41 -3.02 2.71
C THR A 322 10.39 -1.91 2.35
N ALA A 323 9.88 -0.72 2.07
CA ALA A 323 10.72 0.45 1.79
C ALA A 323 11.51 0.92 3.01
N GLU A 324 10.90 0.94 4.19
CA GLU A 324 11.59 1.25 5.45
C GLU A 324 12.59 0.15 5.81
N LEU A 325 12.20 -1.11 5.69
CA LEU A 325 13.08 -2.25 5.91
C LEU A 325 14.34 -2.15 5.05
N PHE A 326 14.20 -1.81 3.77
CA PHE A 326 15.35 -1.62 2.88
C PHE A 326 16.26 -0.48 3.33
N ASP A 327 15.72 0.69 3.64
CA ASP A 327 16.51 1.84 4.08
C ASP A 327 17.28 1.53 5.38
N ARG A 328 16.60 0.95 6.39
CA ARG A 328 17.20 0.59 7.67
C ARG A 328 18.23 -0.53 7.53
N THR A 329 17.88 -1.62 6.83
CA THR A 329 18.82 -2.72 6.56
C THR A 329 20.07 -2.22 5.87
N THR A 330 19.93 -1.37 4.84
CA THR A 330 21.07 -0.79 4.10
C THR A 330 21.94 0.09 5.00
N ALA A 331 21.32 0.87 5.88
CA ALA A 331 22.06 1.71 6.82
C ALA A 331 22.93 0.89 7.79
N VAL A 332 22.43 -0.28 8.22
CA VAL A 332 23.13 -1.17 9.15
C VAL A 332 24.20 -2.01 8.46
N CYS A 333 23.90 -2.63 7.30
CA CYS A 333 24.84 -3.54 6.63
C CYS A 333 25.79 -2.86 5.63
N GLY A 334 25.51 -1.60 5.26
CA GLY A 334 26.32 -0.86 4.28
C GLY A 334 26.20 -1.36 2.84
N SER A 335 25.41 -2.40 2.57
CA SER A 335 25.26 -3.03 1.25
C SER A 335 23.81 -3.00 0.77
N ALA A 336 23.47 -2.03 -0.09
CA ALA A 336 22.13 -1.94 -0.68
C ALA A 336 21.80 -3.15 -1.57
N ARG A 337 22.82 -3.74 -2.23
CA ARG A 337 22.63 -4.92 -3.07
C ARG A 337 22.20 -6.14 -2.25
N ASP A 338 22.87 -6.38 -1.11
CA ASP A 338 22.55 -7.51 -0.26
C ASP A 338 21.20 -7.30 0.43
N ALA A 339 20.93 -6.08 0.94
CA ALA A 339 19.63 -5.72 1.50
C ALA A 339 18.49 -5.98 0.50
N ALA A 340 18.61 -5.49 -0.73
CA ALA A 340 17.61 -5.73 -1.78
C ALA A 340 17.43 -7.23 -2.09
N ALA A 341 18.52 -7.98 -2.20
CA ALA A 341 18.45 -9.42 -2.47
C ALA A 341 17.72 -10.18 -1.35
N TRP A 342 17.97 -9.85 -0.08
CA TRP A 342 17.28 -10.48 1.05
C TRP A 342 15.80 -10.12 1.10
N ILE A 343 15.47 -8.87 0.87
CA ILE A 343 14.08 -8.39 0.94
C ILE A 343 13.27 -8.85 -0.27
N ASN A 344 13.83 -8.80 -1.49
CA ASN A 344 13.11 -9.17 -2.69
C ASN A 344 12.97 -10.69 -2.90
N VAL A 345 13.90 -11.48 -2.36
CA VAL A 345 13.94 -12.94 -2.62
C VAL A 345 13.67 -13.76 -1.36
N GLU A 346 14.42 -13.52 -0.26
CA GLU A 346 14.33 -14.37 0.92
C GLU A 346 13.10 -14.04 1.78
N LEU A 347 12.74 -12.77 1.94
CA LEU A 347 11.56 -12.38 2.74
C LEU A 347 10.26 -12.96 2.19
N PRO A 348 9.94 -12.86 0.89
CA PRO A 348 8.73 -13.50 0.35
C PRO A 348 8.72 -15.03 0.51
N ALA A 349 9.89 -15.68 0.48
CA ALA A 349 9.99 -17.12 0.70
C ALA A 349 9.66 -17.49 2.15
N VAL A 350 10.15 -16.71 3.13
CA VAL A 350 9.85 -16.90 4.55
C VAL A 350 8.37 -16.67 4.83
N LEU A 351 7.80 -15.57 4.33
CA LEU A 351 6.39 -15.24 4.53
C LEU A 351 5.46 -16.32 3.98
N ARG A 352 5.72 -16.80 2.75
CA ARG A 352 4.96 -17.93 2.17
C ARG A 352 5.09 -19.21 3.00
N GLY A 353 6.28 -19.52 3.49
CA GLY A 353 6.53 -20.69 4.32
C GLY A 353 5.83 -20.63 5.67
N ALA A 354 5.60 -19.43 6.20
CA ALA A 354 4.91 -19.18 7.45
C ALA A 354 3.40 -18.93 7.29
N GLY A 355 2.88 -18.84 6.06
CA GLY A 355 1.49 -18.46 5.82
C GLY A 355 1.15 -17.02 6.25
N MET A 356 2.14 -16.12 6.26
CA MET A 356 2.02 -14.74 6.70
C MET A 356 1.96 -13.79 5.50
N SER A 357 1.24 -12.69 5.65
CA SER A 357 1.33 -11.54 4.74
C SER A 357 2.47 -10.60 5.17
N ILE A 358 2.82 -9.66 4.31
CA ILE A 358 3.83 -8.65 4.65
C ILE A 358 3.33 -7.69 5.74
N GLU A 359 2.04 -7.49 5.82
CA GLU A 359 1.37 -6.67 6.83
C GLU A 359 1.42 -7.30 8.22
N ASP A 360 1.52 -8.64 8.30
CA ASP A 360 1.66 -9.38 9.55
C ASP A 360 3.11 -9.42 10.07
N ALA A 361 4.08 -9.05 9.22
CA ALA A 361 5.48 -9.05 9.60
C ALA A 361 5.77 -7.93 10.62
N ASN A 362 6.16 -8.33 11.82
CA ASN A 362 6.47 -7.43 12.92
C ASN A 362 7.81 -7.79 13.55
N PHE A 363 8.90 -7.39 12.91
CA PHE A 363 10.26 -7.58 13.41
C PHE A 363 11.08 -6.30 13.29
N ASP A 364 12.15 -6.19 14.09
CA ASP A 364 13.05 -5.04 13.99
C ASP A 364 13.80 -5.03 12.65
N PRO A 365 13.57 -4.04 11.78
CA PRO A 365 14.26 -3.93 10.48
C PRO A 365 15.78 -3.97 10.55
N ASP A 366 16.39 -3.51 11.65
CA ASP A 366 17.84 -3.51 11.83
C ASP A 366 18.40 -4.92 12.02
N SER A 367 17.56 -5.87 12.47
CA SER A 367 17.95 -7.27 12.63
C SER A 367 18.39 -7.92 11.32
N LEU A 368 17.75 -7.58 10.19
CA LEU A 368 18.22 -8.08 8.90
C LEU A 368 19.60 -7.52 8.54
N GLY A 369 19.85 -6.25 8.82
CA GLY A 369 21.18 -5.63 8.60
C GLY A 369 22.27 -6.29 9.43
N ARG A 370 21.99 -6.56 10.73
CA ARG A 370 22.91 -7.29 11.62
C ARG A 370 23.17 -8.71 11.11
N LEU A 371 22.12 -9.41 10.65
CA LEU A 371 22.26 -10.75 10.07
C LEU A 371 23.14 -10.77 8.81
N ILE A 372 22.97 -9.80 7.92
CA ILE A 372 23.80 -9.65 6.72
C ILE A 372 25.27 -9.40 7.12
N ASN A 373 25.52 -8.60 8.15
CA ASN A 373 26.88 -8.36 8.66
C ASN A 373 27.50 -9.64 9.21
N MET A 374 26.76 -10.46 9.97
CA MET A 374 27.26 -11.75 10.46
C MET A 374 27.58 -12.74 9.32
N LEU A 375 26.81 -12.69 8.24
CA LEU A 375 27.10 -13.46 7.03
C LEU A 375 28.36 -12.96 6.32
N SER A 376 28.50 -11.65 6.19
CA SER A 376 29.64 -11.00 5.49
C SER A 376 30.94 -11.14 6.27
N SER A 377 30.89 -11.11 7.61
CA SER A 377 32.06 -11.34 8.49
C SER A 377 32.47 -12.80 8.54
N GLY A 378 31.63 -13.73 8.03
CA GLY A 378 31.90 -15.14 8.11
C GLY A 378 31.60 -15.76 9.47
N GLU A 379 30.86 -15.11 10.34
CA GLU A 379 30.39 -15.68 11.61
C GLU A 379 29.36 -16.80 11.40
N ILE A 380 28.59 -16.72 10.33
CA ILE A 380 27.63 -17.75 9.91
C ILE A 380 27.69 -17.98 8.41
N ASN A 381 27.28 -19.15 7.96
CA ASN A 381 27.11 -19.41 6.53
C ASN A 381 25.71 -19.02 6.02
N ARG A 382 25.54 -18.98 4.68
CA ARG A 382 24.27 -18.59 4.06
C ARG A 382 23.09 -19.50 4.44
N GLY A 383 23.32 -20.80 4.63
CA GLY A 383 22.28 -21.75 5.05
C GLY A 383 21.78 -21.47 6.47
N THR A 384 22.71 -21.16 7.38
CA THR A 384 22.39 -20.71 8.74
C THR A 384 21.69 -19.36 8.72
N ALA A 385 22.19 -18.40 7.95
CA ALA A 385 21.58 -17.09 7.85
C ALA A 385 20.10 -17.16 7.41
N LYS A 386 19.75 -18.00 6.44
CA LYS A 386 18.35 -18.22 6.03
C LYS A 386 17.48 -18.78 7.16
N LYS A 387 17.99 -19.73 7.94
CA LYS A 387 17.27 -20.29 9.11
C LYS A 387 17.06 -19.24 10.20
N VAL A 388 18.08 -18.43 10.49
CA VAL A 388 18.00 -17.34 11.45
C VAL A 388 17.03 -16.28 10.97
N PHE A 389 17.06 -15.92 9.68
CA PHE A 389 16.13 -14.93 9.10
C PHE A 389 14.66 -15.36 9.23
N ALA A 390 14.37 -16.64 9.02
CA ALA A 390 13.02 -17.12 9.26
C ALA A 390 12.56 -16.86 10.71
N LYS A 391 13.46 -17.05 11.70
CA LYS A 391 13.15 -16.75 13.10
C LYS A 391 13.07 -15.24 13.42
N VAL A 392 13.88 -14.44 12.74
CA VAL A 392 13.75 -12.98 12.80
C VAL A 392 12.35 -12.56 12.36
N VAL A 393 11.89 -13.04 11.20
CA VAL A 393 10.59 -12.66 10.63
C VAL A 393 9.41 -13.18 11.45
N THR A 394 9.47 -14.43 11.92
CA THR A 394 8.32 -15.09 12.58
C THR A 394 8.27 -14.91 14.09
N GLU A 395 9.39 -14.66 14.74
CA GLU A 395 9.50 -14.61 16.21
C GLU A 395 10.17 -13.33 16.71
N ASN A 396 10.50 -12.39 15.81
CA ASN A 396 11.27 -11.17 16.10
C ASN A 396 12.57 -11.47 16.87
N ALA A 397 13.25 -12.57 16.50
CA ALA A 397 14.45 -13.00 17.18
C ALA A 397 15.63 -12.06 16.87
N GLU A 398 16.44 -11.75 17.87
CA GLU A 398 17.69 -11.03 17.66
C GLU A 398 18.75 -11.99 17.09
N PRO A 399 19.34 -11.70 15.89
CA PRO A 399 20.20 -12.63 15.17
C PRO A 399 21.40 -13.16 15.96
N ALA A 400 22.19 -12.29 16.59
CA ALA A 400 23.39 -12.67 17.30
C ALA A 400 23.08 -13.51 18.54
N GLU A 401 22.03 -13.16 19.26
CA GLU A 401 21.57 -13.92 20.42
C GLU A 401 21.07 -15.32 20.01
N TYR A 402 20.26 -15.39 18.93
CA TYR A 402 19.74 -16.64 18.41
C TYR A 402 20.88 -17.58 17.95
N VAL A 403 21.85 -17.04 17.22
CA VAL A 403 23.04 -17.80 16.76
C VAL A 403 23.84 -18.33 17.94
N ARG A 404 24.11 -17.50 18.95
CA ARG A 404 24.84 -17.90 20.16
C ARG A 404 24.11 -18.95 20.95
N LYS A 405 22.82 -18.77 21.24
CA LYS A 405 21.98 -19.71 22.03
C LYS A 405 21.87 -21.07 21.39
N ASN A 406 21.85 -21.16 20.06
CA ASN A 406 21.68 -22.40 19.32
C ASN A 406 23.01 -22.96 18.79
N GLY A 407 24.15 -22.38 19.12
CA GLY A 407 25.47 -22.84 18.69
C GLY A 407 25.64 -22.91 17.18
N LEU A 408 25.09 -21.91 16.44
CA LEU A 408 25.04 -21.88 14.97
C LEU A 408 26.21 -21.10 14.34
N GLY A 409 27.08 -20.51 15.15
CA GLY A 409 28.29 -19.82 14.67
C GLY A 409 29.24 -20.77 13.95
N LEU A 410 29.99 -20.24 12.98
CA LEU A 410 31.04 -20.98 12.32
C LEU A 410 32.21 -21.23 13.30
N LEU A 411 32.81 -22.41 13.18
CA LEU A 411 34.04 -22.72 13.89
C LEU A 411 35.20 -21.90 13.29
N THR A 412 35.79 -21.06 14.11
CA THR A 412 36.98 -20.25 13.76
C THR A 412 38.26 -20.94 14.26
N ASP A 413 38.14 -22.00 15.08
CA ASP A 413 39.28 -22.75 15.59
C ASP A 413 39.93 -23.57 14.47
N THR A 414 41.04 -23.06 13.96
CA THR A 414 41.83 -23.68 12.90
C THR A 414 42.31 -25.09 13.30
N ALA A 415 42.63 -25.33 14.57
CA ALA A 415 43.10 -26.64 15.06
C ALA A 415 41.98 -27.68 14.98
N ALA A 416 40.75 -27.32 15.42
CA ALA A 416 39.60 -28.21 15.33
C ALA A 416 39.22 -28.53 13.88
N ILE A 417 39.37 -27.58 12.97
CA ILE A 417 39.14 -27.77 11.53
C ILE A 417 40.21 -28.71 10.94
N GLU A 418 41.47 -28.46 11.23
CA GLU A 418 42.59 -29.33 10.76
C GLU A 418 42.46 -30.77 11.28
N ASP A 419 42.04 -30.98 12.52
CA ASP A 419 41.81 -32.33 13.08
C ASP A 419 40.63 -33.03 12.38
N ALA A 420 39.56 -32.34 12.08
CA ALA A 420 38.46 -32.91 11.31
C ALA A 420 38.89 -33.26 9.87
N VAL A 421 39.67 -32.38 9.24
CA VAL A 421 40.25 -32.63 7.90
C VAL A 421 41.15 -33.88 7.92
N ARG A 422 42.06 -33.99 8.91
CA ARG A 422 42.94 -35.19 9.06
C ARG A 422 42.14 -36.48 9.17
N ARG A 423 41.08 -36.50 9.97
CA ARG A 423 40.19 -37.67 10.09
C ARG A 423 39.54 -38.04 8.76
N VAL A 424 38.98 -37.04 8.04
CA VAL A 424 38.35 -37.28 6.74
C VAL A 424 39.36 -37.76 5.70
N LEU A 425 40.59 -37.26 5.70
CA LEU A 425 41.66 -37.71 4.80
C LEU A 425 42.03 -39.19 5.08
N ALA A 426 42.13 -39.57 6.35
CA ALA A 426 42.40 -40.96 6.76
C ALA A 426 41.26 -41.93 6.37
N GLU A 427 40.00 -41.47 6.44
CA GLU A 427 38.83 -42.28 6.06
C GLU A 427 38.64 -42.40 4.53
N ASN A 428 39.28 -41.52 3.73
CA ASN A 428 39.06 -41.43 2.29
C ASN A 428 40.35 -41.51 1.45
N GLU A 429 41.27 -42.42 1.81
CA GLU A 429 42.59 -42.60 1.19
C GLU A 429 42.52 -42.72 -0.35
N LYS A 430 41.52 -43.44 -0.88
CA LYS A 430 41.32 -43.57 -2.33
C LYS A 430 41.10 -42.24 -3.02
N SER A 431 40.31 -41.34 -2.41
CA SER A 431 40.02 -40.01 -2.96
C SER A 431 41.23 -39.09 -2.85
N VAL A 432 42.03 -39.24 -1.81
CA VAL A 432 43.30 -38.52 -1.63
C VAL A 432 44.29 -38.94 -2.75
N SER A 433 44.46 -40.25 -3.02
CA SER A 433 45.28 -40.73 -4.11
C SER A 433 44.80 -40.19 -5.47
N GLN A 434 43.50 -40.26 -5.73
CA GLN A 434 42.91 -39.70 -6.98
C GLN A 434 43.18 -38.22 -7.18
N TYR A 435 43.15 -37.43 -6.11
CA TYR A 435 43.49 -36.00 -6.19
C TYR A 435 44.97 -35.80 -6.48
N ARG A 436 45.87 -36.55 -5.83
CA ARG A 436 47.31 -36.55 -6.12
C ARG A 436 47.63 -36.96 -7.55
N ASP A 437 46.82 -37.86 -8.13
CA ASP A 437 46.88 -38.28 -9.53
C ASP A 437 46.27 -37.26 -10.53
N GLY A 438 45.88 -36.07 -10.04
CA GLY A 438 45.39 -34.95 -10.88
C GLY A 438 43.89 -34.89 -11.08
N LYS A 439 43.07 -35.75 -10.43
CA LYS A 439 41.59 -35.72 -10.55
C LYS A 439 40.98 -34.63 -9.62
N THR A 440 40.75 -33.46 -10.15
CA THR A 440 40.21 -32.28 -9.41
C THR A 440 38.83 -32.53 -8.77
N GLN A 441 38.02 -33.44 -9.33
CA GLN A 441 36.71 -33.79 -8.78
C GLN A 441 36.81 -34.44 -7.39
N ALA A 442 37.89 -35.17 -7.12
CA ALA A 442 38.14 -35.80 -5.82
C ALA A 442 38.33 -34.76 -4.70
N PHE A 443 38.89 -33.59 -5.03
CA PHE A 443 39.03 -32.48 -4.07
C PHE A 443 37.67 -31.89 -3.65
N GLN A 444 36.75 -31.74 -4.57
CA GLN A 444 35.39 -31.27 -4.24
C GLN A 444 34.62 -32.26 -3.38
N PHE A 445 34.81 -33.56 -3.66
CA PHE A 445 34.27 -34.63 -2.82
C PHE A 445 34.82 -34.55 -1.37
N LEU A 446 36.14 -34.38 -1.21
CA LEU A 446 36.78 -34.26 0.10
C LEU A 446 36.31 -33.03 0.87
N ILE A 447 36.12 -31.85 0.18
CA ILE A 447 35.52 -30.68 0.79
C ILE A 447 34.11 -31.02 1.31
N GLY A 448 33.28 -31.70 0.52
CA GLY A 448 31.96 -32.15 0.92
C GLY A 448 31.94 -33.02 2.16
N GLN A 449 32.89 -34.00 2.28
CA GLN A 449 33.03 -34.87 3.44
C GLN A 449 33.49 -34.10 4.69
N CYS A 450 34.46 -33.19 4.55
CA CYS A 450 34.92 -32.33 5.65
C CYS A 450 33.79 -31.42 6.14
N MET A 451 33.03 -30.77 5.22
CA MET A 451 31.87 -29.98 5.57
C MET A 451 30.82 -30.78 6.32
N ARG A 452 30.59 -32.04 5.94
CA ARG A 452 29.67 -32.95 6.63
C ARG A 452 30.19 -33.33 8.03
N ALA A 453 31.46 -33.68 8.16
CA ALA A 453 32.10 -34.00 9.42
C ALA A 453 32.11 -32.84 10.42
N LEU A 454 32.21 -31.61 9.91
CA LEU A 454 32.13 -30.36 10.68
C LEU A 454 30.67 -29.89 10.91
N GLY A 455 29.67 -30.68 10.49
CA GLY A 455 28.24 -30.32 10.64
C GLY A 455 27.84 -29.01 9.93
N GLY A 456 28.57 -28.61 8.87
CA GLY A 456 28.38 -27.35 8.17
C GLY A 456 28.85 -26.10 8.96
N LYS A 457 29.54 -26.29 10.07
CA LYS A 457 30.02 -25.21 10.97
C LYS A 457 31.38 -24.62 10.59
N ALA A 458 31.88 -24.87 9.38
CA ALA A 458 33.11 -24.25 8.87
C ALA A 458 32.85 -23.61 7.51
N SER A 459 33.64 -22.60 7.11
CA SER A 459 33.54 -22.07 5.77
C SER A 459 34.19 -23.02 4.75
N ALA A 460 33.61 -23.15 3.55
CA ALA A 460 34.20 -23.95 2.49
C ALA A 460 35.62 -23.47 2.09
N ALA A 461 35.88 -22.18 2.22
CA ALA A 461 37.18 -21.56 1.97
C ALA A 461 38.22 -22.06 3.00
N THR A 462 37.90 -21.97 4.29
CA THR A 462 38.78 -22.40 5.37
C THR A 462 39.06 -23.93 5.29
N VAL A 463 38.03 -24.74 4.98
CA VAL A 463 38.17 -26.17 4.76
C VAL A 463 39.06 -26.46 3.54
N SER A 464 38.88 -25.70 2.45
CA SER A 464 39.71 -25.86 1.25
C SER A 464 41.17 -25.50 1.49
N GLU A 465 41.46 -24.48 2.29
CA GLU A 465 42.83 -24.12 2.69
C GLU A 465 43.46 -25.18 3.57
N ALA A 466 42.72 -25.65 4.57
CA ALA A 466 43.18 -26.73 5.45
C ALA A 466 43.47 -28.05 4.66
N LEU A 467 42.56 -28.40 3.72
CA LEU A 467 42.76 -29.54 2.82
C LEU A 467 44.03 -29.38 1.96
N LYS A 468 44.23 -28.22 1.32
CA LYS A 468 45.44 -27.96 0.50
C LYS A 468 46.74 -28.04 1.30
N LYS A 469 46.67 -27.67 2.58
CA LYS A 469 47.83 -27.71 3.49
C LYS A 469 48.16 -29.11 3.96
N LEU A 470 47.16 -30.02 4.04
CA LEU A 470 47.30 -31.34 4.65
C LEU A 470 47.31 -32.50 3.63
N ILE A 471 46.99 -32.29 2.36
CA ILE A 471 47.12 -33.24 1.26
C ILE A 471 48.47 -33.09 0.57
#